data_fb46242bdb35978b10080922f6158338
#
_entry.id   fb46242bdb35978b10080922f6158338
#
_cell.length_a   1.000
_cell.length_b   1.000
_cell.length_c   1.000
_cell.angle_alpha   90.00
_cell.angle_beta   90.00
_cell.angle_gamma   90.00
#
_symmetry.space_group_name_H-M   'P 1'
#
loop_
_entity.id
_entity.type
_entity.pdbx_description
1 polymer ?
#
loop_
_entity_poly.entity_id
_entity_poly.type
_entity_poly.pdbx_seq_one_letter_code
_entity_poly.pdbx_strand_id
1 'polypeptide(L)'
;MPLRVATDLRLEVPGFDPFPQRDLGWHVYSMSRPLIELVVRQQVQRYANVTLRERCRVRNLIVSPDRETVAGVRCEDGDGRSETLAADLVVDASGRGSLTRYLLASVGQPSPEETVIGVDFGYARAIFAIPDDAPADWKGAMTFPNASEDSRGALMLPIEGQRWMVGFAGRYGEKPPGDFEGFLAFARQMRTSTVYNAIRRAQPLSRVVRYGFAASVWRHFEKLETFPRGLLPFGDAICRFNPVWGQGMSVAAQEAVLLRRVLGSGDGNPLTTLARSFFAEASELIETPWVSAAIPDFAFPRTEGERPADLDRMLNFGNALTRLAADDPAVHKLTVEVRHLLKPRSALRDPDLVGRVEDIMAEM
;
A
#
# COMPACT_ATOMS: atom_id res chain seq x y z
N MET A 1 -14.68 9.71 8.36
CA MET A 1 -14.51 10.57 9.57
C MET A 1 -13.17 11.31 9.45
N PRO A 2 -13.11 12.65 9.61
CA PRO A 2 -11.84 13.37 9.58
C PRO A 2 -11.01 13.04 10.84
N LEU A 3 -9.71 12.84 10.65
CA LEU A 3 -8.72 12.62 11.70
C LEU A 3 -7.52 13.54 11.50
N ARG A 4 -7.06 14.16 12.55
CA ARG A 4 -5.75 14.84 12.61
C ARG A 4 -4.71 13.77 12.95
N VAL A 5 -3.92 13.36 11.95
CA VAL A 5 -3.05 12.17 12.04
C VAL A 5 -2.20 12.11 13.30
N ALA A 6 -1.52 13.19 13.61
CA ALA A 6 -0.62 13.21 14.76
C ALA A 6 -1.26 13.72 16.06
N THR A 7 -2.58 14.01 16.06
CA THR A 7 -3.34 14.40 17.26
C THR A 7 -4.34 13.32 17.66
N ASP A 8 -5.12 12.84 16.68
CA ASP A 8 -6.23 11.91 16.94
C ASP A 8 -5.78 10.45 16.95
N LEU A 9 -4.55 10.15 16.48
CA LEU A 9 -3.96 8.82 16.50
C LEU A 9 -2.86 8.74 17.56
N ARG A 10 -2.98 7.78 18.47
CA ARG A 10 -1.94 7.40 19.40
C ARG A 10 -0.95 6.49 18.67
N LEU A 11 0.22 7.01 18.34
CA LEU A 11 1.30 6.25 17.70
C LEU A 11 2.24 5.71 18.77
N GLU A 12 2.50 4.43 18.74
CA GLU A 12 3.43 3.74 19.65
C GLU A 12 4.57 3.16 18.82
N VAL A 13 5.70 3.84 18.89
CA VAL A 13 6.94 3.53 18.17
C VAL A 13 7.98 3.07 19.19
N PRO A 14 8.82 2.06 18.92
CA PRO A 14 9.88 1.66 19.85
C PRO A 14 10.69 2.86 20.38
N GLY A 15 10.75 3.00 21.71
CA GLY A 15 11.36 4.15 22.37
C GLY A 15 10.43 5.35 22.61
N PHE A 16 9.22 5.34 22.00
CA PHE A 16 8.22 6.41 22.14
C PHE A 16 6.81 5.81 22.25
N ASP A 17 6.35 5.56 23.47
CA ASP A 17 5.06 4.93 23.75
C ASP A 17 4.16 5.78 24.67
N PRO A 18 3.53 6.86 24.18
CA PRO A 18 3.29 7.21 22.77
C PRO A 18 4.32 8.18 22.18
N PHE A 19 4.39 8.20 20.85
CA PHE A 19 5.03 9.27 20.09
C PHE A 19 4.30 10.60 20.32
N PRO A 20 5.00 11.75 20.37
CA PRO A 20 4.38 13.04 20.67
C PRO A 20 3.21 13.40 19.74
N GLN A 21 2.06 13.70 20.32
CA GLN A 21 0.88 14.16 19.60
C GLN A 21 0.97 15.66 19.30
N ARG A 22 0.77 16.03 18.02
CA ARG A 22 0.86 17.41 17.54
C ARG A 22 -0.16 17.67 16.44
N ASP A 23 -0.66 18.90 16.33
CA ASP A 23 -1.45 19.31 15.18
C ASP A 23 -0.52 19.67 14.02
N LEU A 24 -0.58 18.92 12.92
CA LEU A 24 0.20 19.15 11.71
C LEU A 24 -0.50 20.09 10.71
N GLY A 25 -1.71 20.56 11.03
CA GLY A 25 -2.47 21.50 10.22
C GLY A 25 -3.25 20.87 9.05
N TRP A 26 -3.44 19.53 9.03
CA TRP A 26 -4.22 18.84 7.99
C TRP A 26 -4.89 17.56 8.51
N HIS A 27 -5.83 17.05 7.73
CA HIS A 27 -6.66 15.91 8.10
C HIS A 27 -6.52 14.78 7.07
N VAL A 28 -6.68 13.54 7.54
CA VAL A 28 -6.99 12.38 6.72
C VAL A 28 -8.43 11.95 6.99
N TYR A 29 -9.01 11.22 6.06
CA TYR A 29 -10.35 10.65 6.25
C TYR A 29 -10.23 9.16 6.54
N SER A 30 -10.63 8.76 7.75
CA SER A 30 -10.72 7.34 8.10
C SER A 30 -12.08 6.79 7.72
N MET A 31 -12.07 5.67 7.02
CA MET A 31 -13.26 4.95 6.57
C MET A 31 -12.92 3.51 6.22
N SER A 32 -13.92 2.66 6.14
CA SER A 32 -13.71 1.28 5.71
C SER A 32 -13.44 1.20 4.21
N ARG A 33 -12.67 0.20 3.79
CA ARG A 33 -12.44 -0.06 2.35
C ARG A 33 -13.74 -0.29 1.58
N PRO A 34 -14.76 -1.05 2.07
CA PRO A 34 -16.04 -1.16 1.40
C PRO A 34 -16.73 0.17 1.14
N LEU A 35 -16.61 1.14 2.05
CA LEU A 35 -17.19 2.48 1.83
C LEU A 35 -16.44 3.23 0.71
N ILE A 36 -15.11 3.16 0.69
CA ILE A 36 -14.31 3.76 -0.40
C ILE A 36 -14.74 3.17 -1.75
N GLU A 37 -14.80 1.83 -1.84
CA GLU A 37 -15.19 1.12 -3.07
C GLU A 37 -16.62 1.48 -3.51
N LEU A 38 -17.57 1.56 -2.57
CA LEU A 38 -18.94 1.97 -2.85
C LEU A 38 -19.00 3.37 -3.44
N VAL A 39 -18.36 4.35 -2.79
CA VAL A 39 -18.39 5.75 -3.24
C VAL A 39 -17.73 5.90 -4.61
N VAL A 40 -16.56 5.28 -4.83
CA VAL A 40 -15.89 5.32 -6.13
C VAL A 40 -16.76 4.69 -7.21
N ARG A 41 -17.35 3.51 -6.95
CA ARG A 41 -18.27 2.83 -7.88
C ARG A 41 -19.46 3.71 -8.23
N GLN A 42 -20.12 4.33 -7.25
CA GLN A 42 -21.22 5.25 -7.46
C GLN A 42 -20.83 6.46 -8.30
N GLN A 43 -19.63 7.01 -8.10
CA GLN A 43 -19.13 8.10 -8.94
C GLN A 43 -18.90 7.64 -10.38
N VAL A 44 -18.27 6.49 -10.59
CA VAL A 44 -18.01 5.93 -11.93
C VAL A 44 -19.30 5.66 -12.69
N GLN A 45 -20.35 5.16 -12.02
CA GLN A 45 -21.66 4.89 -12.62
C GLN A 45 -22.40 6.13 -13.14
N ARG A 46 -21.98 7.34 -12.73
CA ARG A 46 -22.56 8.60 -13.25
C ARG A 46 -22.12 8.97 -14.66
N TYR A 47 -21.06 8.32 -15.15
CA TYR A 47 -20.54 8.58 -16.50
C TYR A 47 -21.25 7.68 -17.51
N ALA A 48 -22.01 8.30 -18.44
CA ALA A 48 -22.81 7.56 -19.43
C ALA A 48 -21.97 6.73 -20.41
N ASN A 49 -20.70 7.08 -20.57
CA ASN A 49 -19.75 6.36 -21.42
C ASN A 49 -18.97 5.27 -20.69
N VAL A 50 -19.31 4.95 -19.43
CA VAL A 50 -18.68 3.88 -18.65
C VAL A 50 -19.68 2.76 -18.40
N THR A 51 -19.31 1.54 -18.78
CA THR A 51 -20.09 0.33 -18.52
C THR A 51 -19.40 -0.55 -17.51
N LEU A 52 -20.05 -0.80 -16.36
CA LEU A 52 -19.58 -1.76 -15.37
C LEU A 52 -20.20 -3.13 -15.65
N ARG A 53 -19.35 -4.12 -15.87
CA ARG A 53 -19.75 -5.52 -16.12
C ARG A 53 -19.41 -6.37 -14.89
N GLU A 54 -20.42 -6.69 -14.11
CA GLU A 54 -20.30 -7.52 -12.93
C GLU A 54 -20.32 -9.02 -13.31
N ARG A 55 -19.75 -9.86 -12.43
CA ARG A 55 -19.67 -11.31 -12.65
C ARG A 55 -19.06 -11.70 -14.01
N CYS A 56 -18.14 -10.87 -14.49
CA CYS A 56 -17.44 -11.06 -15.76
C CYS A 56 -15.95 -11.27 -15.49
N ARG A 57 -15.43 -12.42 -15.84
CA ARG A 57 -14.04 -12.79 -15.64
C ARG A 57 -13.28 -12.74 -16.96
N VAL A 58 -12.27 -11.87 -17.05
CA VAL A 58 -11.33 -11.88 -18.18
C VAL A 58 -10.48 -13.15 -18.11
N ARG A 59 -10.49 -13.95 -19.18
CA ARG A 59 -9.75 -15.19 -19.31
C ARG A 59 -8.44 -15.01 -20.07
N ASN A 60 -8.51 -14.26 -21.18
CA ASN A 60 -7.37 -14.08 -22.08
C ASN A 60 -7.38 -12.66 -22.67
N LEU A 61 -6.19 -12.19 -23.01
CA LEU A 61 -5.98 -11.05 -23.89
C LEU A 61 -6.03 -11.54 -25.35
N ILE A 62 -6.60 -10.74 -26.24
CA ILE A 62 -6.68 -11.04 -27.68
C ILE A 62 -5.57 -10.25 -28.36
N VAL A 63 -4.69 -10.94 -29.09
CA VAL A 63 -3.61 -10.33 -29.87
C VAL A 63 -3.94 -10.31 -31.34
N SER A 64 -3.47 -9.28 -32.02
CA SER A 64 -3.47 -9.17 -33.48
C SER A 64 -2.61 -10.27 -34.13
N PRO A 65 -2.80 -10.59 -35.43
CA PRO A 65 -2.03 -11.64 -36.12
C PRO A 65 -0.51 -11.41 -36.12
N ASP A 66 -0.06 -10.14 -36.08
CA ASP A 66 1.36 -9.75 -35.99
C ASP A 66 1.95 -9.98 -34.58
N ARG A 67 1.12 -10.26 -33.58
CA ARG A 67 1.47 -10.43 -32.16
C ARG A 67 2.06 -9.19 -31.48
N GLU A 68 1.93 -8.03 -32.10
CA GLU A 68 2.46 -6.77 -31.57
C GLU A 68 1.42 -5.92 -30.84
N THR A 69 0.13 -6.20 -31.06
CA THR A 69 -0.97 -5.38 -30.52
C THR A 69 -1.98 -6.23 -29.77
N VAL A 70 -2.38 -5.77 -28.59
CA VAL A 70 -3.56 -6.30 -27.89
C VAL A 70 -4.79 -5.58 -28.43
N ALA A 71 -5.73 -6.34 -28.99
CA ALA A 71 -6.92 -5.84 -29.68
C ALA A 71 -8.21 -6.07 -28.87
N GLY A 72 -8.12 -6.60 -27.67
CA GLY A 72 -9.28 -6.85 -26.82
C GLY A 72 -9.08 -7.91 -25.77
N VAL A 73 -10.18 -8.38 -25.22
CA VAL A 73 -10.22 -9.40 -24.17
C VAL A 73 -11.26 -10.48 -24.49
N ARG A 74 -11.00 -11.70 -24.03
CA ARG A 74 -12.02 -12.74 -23.90
C ARG A 74 -12.45 -12.83 -22.47
N CYS A 75 -13.74 -12.64 -22.21
CA CYS A 75 -14.32 -12.75 -20.88
C CYS A 75 -15.40 -13.84 -20.85
N GLU A 76 -15.66 -14.32 -19.65
CA GLU A 76 -16.67 -15.31 -19.32
C GLU A 76 -17.60 -14.71 -18.26
N ASP A 77 -18.89 -14.77 -18.51
CA ASP A 77 -19.90 -14.30 -17.56
C ASP A 77 -20.18 -15.31 -16.42
N GLY A 78 -21.09 -14.96 -15.52
CA GLY A 78 -21.47 -15.83 -14.39
C GLY A 78 -22.17 -17.13 -14.79
N ASP A 79 -22.66 -17.23 -16.03
CA ASP A 79 -23.33 -18.41 -16.59
C ASP A 79 -22.38 -19.26 -17.44
N GLY A 80 -21.09 -18.91 -17.50
CA GLY A 80 -20.06 -19.62 -18.26
C GLY A 80 -20.03 -19.30 -19.75
N ARG A 81 -20.76 -18.28 -20.21
CA ARG A 81 -20.74 -17.88 -21.61
C ARG A 81 -19.52 -17.03 -21.91
N SER A 82 -18.80 -17.40 -22.95
CA SER A 82 -17.63 -16.65 -23.41
C SER A 82 -18.02 -15.57 -24.41
N GLU A 83 -17.46 -14.39 -24.26
CA GLU A 83 -17.60 -13.23 -25.16
C GLU A 83 -16.23 -12.64 -25.46
N THR A 84 -16.07 -12.11 -26.66
CA THR A 84 -14.89 -11.34 -27.06
C THR A 84 -15.27 -9.86 -27.14
N LEU A 85 -14.54 -9.01 -26.42
CA LEU A 85 -14.68 -7.56 -26.47
C LEU A 85 -13.47 -6.96 -27.16
N ALA A 86 -13.70 -6.29 -28.30
CA ALA A 86 -12.67 -5.51 -28.95
C ALA A 86 -12.34 -4.24 -28.15
N ALA A 87 -11.08 -3.84 -28.13
CA ALA A 87 -10.63 -2.63 -27.46
C ALA A 87 -9.34 -2.10 -28.10
N ASP A 88 -9.22 -0.79 -28.18
CA ASP A 88 -8.01 -0.10 -28.61
C ASP A 88 -6.94 -0.11 -27.50
N LEU A 89 -7.38 -0.11 -26.23
CA LEU A 89 -6.53 -0.19 -25.03
C LEU A 89 -7.15 -1.11 -23.99
N VAL A 90 -6.38 -2.06 -23.49
CA VAL A 90 -6.70 -2.89 -22.34
C VAL A 90 -5.81 -2.49 -21.17
N VAL A 91 -6.41 -2.04 -20.06
CA VAL A 91 -5.69 -1.76 -18.81
C VAL A 91 -5.81 -2.97 -17.89
N ASP A 92 -4.68 -3.66 -17.64
CA ASP A 92 -4.63 -4.80 -16.71
C ASP A 92 -4.47 -4.32 -15.26
N ALA A 93 -5.58 -4.04 -14.61
CA ALA A 93 -5.66 -3.70 -13.18
C ALA A 93 -6.01 -4.92 -12.30
N SER A 94 -5.68 -6.14 -12.74
CA SER A 94 -6.05 -7.41 -12.08
C SER A 94 -5.25 -7.70 -10.80
N GLY A 95 -4.34 -6.83 -10.40
CA GLY A 95 -3.54 -6.91 -9.20
C GLY A 95 -2.29 -7.76 -9.38
N ARG A 96 -2.40 -9.09 -9.50
CA ARG A 96 -1.20 -9.95 -9.64
C ARG A 96 -0.56 -9.88 -11.04
N GLY A 97 -1.19 -9.22 -12.00
CA GLY A 97 -0.67 -9.03 -13.36
C GLY A 97 -0.47 -10.34 -14.14
N SER A 98 -1.21 -11.40 -13.79
CA SER A 98 -1.03 -12.71 -14.39
C SER A 98 -1.40 -12.72 -15.88
N LEU A 99 -2.42 -11.97 -16.29
CA LEU A 99 -2.85 -11.91 -17.70
C LEU A 99 -1.77 -11.30 -18.59
N THR A 100 -1.17 -10.17 -18.18
CA THR A 100 -0.05 -9.56 -18.90
C THR A 100 1.14 -10.51 -19.00
N ARG A 101 1.53 -11.17 -17.91
CA ARG A 101 2.67 -12.11 -17.91
C ARG A 101 2.43 -13.32 -18.79
N TYR A 102 1.23 -13.92 -18.75
CA TYR A 102 0.87 -15.01 -19.64
C TYR A 102 0.88 -14.59 -21.11
N LEU A 103 0.39 -13.38 -21.41
CA LEU A 103 0.45 -12.86 -22.75
C LEU A 103 1.89 -12.73 -23.23
N LEU A 104 2.75 -12.01 -22.51
CA LEU A 104 4.16 -11.79 -22.89
C LEU A 104 4.85 -13.13 -23.19
N ALA A 105 4.68 -14.12 -22.31
CA ALA A 105 5.22 -15.46 -22.53
C ALA A 105 4.66 -16.12 -23.82
N SER A 106 3.35 -15.98 -24.10
CA SER A 106 2.69 -16.61 -25.25
C SER A 106 3.08 -16.01 -26.60
N VAL A 107 3.48 -14.73 -26.61
CA VAL A 107 3.93 -14.04 -27.84
C VAL A 107 5.45 -14.01 -27.98
N GLY A 108 6.18 -14.63 -27.04
CA GLY A 108 7.65 -14.68 -27.06
C GLY A 108 8.33 -13.36 -26.65
N GLN A 109 7.60 -12.48 -25.99
CA GLN A 109 8.15 -11.24 -25.45
C GLN A 109 8.81 -11.46 -24.08
N PRO A 110 9.87 -10.71 -23.74
CA PRO A 110 10.53 -10.84 -22.44
C PRO A 110 9.59 -10.44 -21.29
N SER A 111 9.66 -11.17 -20.19
CA SER A 111 9.04 -10.76 -18.93
C SER A 111 9.85 -9.64 -18.28
N PRO A 112 9.21 -8.67 -17.59
CA PRO A 112 9.95 -7.67 -16.85
C PRO A 112 10.79 -8.31 -15.75
N GLU A 113 11.94 -7.74 -15.45
CA GLU A 113 12.68 -8.04 -14.23
C GLU A 113 11.80 -7.77 -13.01
N GLU A 114 11.94 -8.59 -11.97
CA GLU A 114 11.20 -8.40 -10.72
C GLU A 114 12.16 -8.15 -9.56
N THR A 115 11.96 -7.05 -8.83
CA THR A 115 12.53 -6.90 -7.48
C THR A 115 11.53 -7.47 -6.50
N VAL A 116 11.95 -8.49 -5.73
CA VAL A 116 11.08 -9.22 -4.80
C VAL A 116 11.63 -9.12 -3.38
N ILE A 117 10.74 -8.76 -2.42
CA ILE A 117 11.07 -8.72 -1.00
C ILE A 117 10.10 -9.65 -0.28
N GLY A 118 10.61 -10.80 0.15
CA GLY A 118 9.87 -11.84 0.87
C GLY A 118 9.70 -11.47 2.34
N VAL A 119 8.45 -11.27 2.77
CA VAL A 119 8.15 -10.76 4.12
C VAL A 119 7.39 -11.76 4.99
N ASP A 120 6.84 -12.82 4.41
CA ASP A 120 5.98 -13.81 5.08
C ASP A 120 5.04 -13.17 6.13
N PHE A 121 4.33 -12.14 5.69
CA PHE A 121 3.47 -11.31 6.52
C PHE A 121 2.05 -11.88 6.59
N GLY A 122 1.46 -11.86 7.78
CA GLY A 122 0.06 -12.19 7.99
C GLY A 122 -0.62 -11.16 8.86
N TYR A 123 -1.89 -10.89 8.58
CA TYR A 123 -2.70 -10.03 9.43
C TYR A 123 -4.12 -10.55 9.58
N ALA A 124 -4.74 -10.20 10.71
CA ALA A 124 -6.12 -10.46 10.99
C ALA A 124 -6.82 -9.16 11.38
N ARG A 125 -8.10 -9.03 11.03
CA ARG A 125 -8.92 -7.87 11.39
C ARG A 125 -10.28 -8.27 11.90
N ALA A 126 -10.82 -7.44 12.80
CA ALA A 126 -12.21 -7.49 13.26
C ALA A 126 -12.77 -6.08 13.44
N ILE A 127 -14.09 -5.97 13.44
CA ILE A 127 -14.82 -4.71 13.68
C ILE A 127 -15.43 -4.75 15.08
N PHE A 128 -15.32 -3.64 15.80
CA PHE A 128 -15.88 -3.48 17.15
C PHE A 128 -16.75 -2.23 17.21
N ALA A 129 -17.77 -2.23 18.05
CA ALA A 129 -18.44 -0.99 18.45
C ALA A 129 -17.48 -0.13 19.29
N ILE A 130 -17.51 1.18 19.10
CA ILE A 130 -16.80 2.10 19.98
C ILE A 130 -17.61 2.22 21.26
N PRO A 131 -17.05 1.84 22.44
CA PRO A 131 -17.75 1.97 23.71
C PRO A 131 -17.96 3.44 24.10
N ASP A 132 -18.97 3.72 24.93
CA ASP A 132 -19.23 5.09 25.42
C ASP A 132 -18.11 5.61 26.32
N ASP A 133 -17.38 4.72 27.01
CA ASP A 133 -16.22 5.00 27.85
C ASP A 133 -14.88 4.91 27.10
N ALA A 134 -14.90 5.01 25.76
CA ALA A 134 -13.69 5.03 24.94
C ALA A 134 -12.78 6.20 25.32
N PRO A 135 -11.44 6.06 25.21
CA PRO A 135 -10.50 7.13 25.48
C PRO A 135 -10.86 8.42 24.74
N ALA A 136 -10.76 9.56 25.44
CA ALA A 136 -11.12 10.85 24.87
C ALA A 136 -9.92 11.60 24.22
N ASP A 137 -8.69 11.21 24.60
CA ASP A 137 -7.43 11.81 24.19
C ASP A 137 -6.92 11.32 22.83
N TRP A 138 -7.51 10.24 22.29
CA TRP A 138 -7.24 9.73 20.95
C TRP A 138 -8.47 8.99 20.37
N LYS A 139 -8.54 8.89 19.05
CA LYS A 139 -9.63 8.23 18.33
C LYS A 139 -9.22 6.86 17.76
N GLY A 140 -7.94 6.67 17.58
CA GLY A 140 -7.35 5.42 17.07
C GLY A 140 -5.94 5.23 17.59
N ALA A 141 -5.39 4.03 17.42
CA ALA A 141 -4.05 3.70 17.88
C ALA A 141 -3.30 2.86 16.84
N MET A 142 -1.99 3.04 16.79
CA MET A 142 -1.10 2.25 15.95
C MET A 142 0.13 1.87 16.77
N THR A 143 0.39 0.57 16.90
CA THR A 143 1.57 0.04 17.58
C THR A 143 2.51 -0.54 16.53
N PHE A 144 3.70 0.03 16.42
CA PHE A 144 4.74 -0.46 15.52
C PHE A 144 5.54 -1.57 16.21
N PRO A 145 5.96 -2.60 15.45
CA PRO A 145 6.84 -3.64 15.96
C PRO A 145 8.22 -3.12 16.33
N ASN A 146 8.90 -3.83 17.23
CA ASN A 146 10.34 -3.70 17.40
C ASN A 146 11.04 -4.81 16.60
N ALA A 147 11.57 -4.51 15.43
CA ALA A 147 12.03 -5.49 14.46
C ALA A 147 13.09 -6.47 14.99
N SER A 148 13.90 -6.07 15.99
CA SER A 148 14.91 -6.92 16.61
C SER A 148 14.32 -7.93 17.62
N GLU A 149 13.13 -7.68 18.17
CA GLU A 149 12.57 -8.43 19.28
C GLU A 149 11.21 -9.06 18.94
N ASP A 150 10.34 -8.32 18.24
CA ASP A 150 8.95 -8.68 18.01
C ASP A 150 8.48 -8.19 16.64
N SER A 151 7.81 -9.04 15.88
CA SER A 151 7.25 -8.67 14.57
C SER A 151 5.80 -8.19 14.64
N ARG A 152 5.18 -8.21 15.82
CA ARG A 152 3.77 -7.92 16.01
C ARG A 152 3.48 -6.42 15.99
N GLY A 153 2.49 -6.04 15.19
CA GLY A 153 1.98 -4.67 15.08
C GLY A 153 0.47 -4.63 15.21
N ALA A 154 -0.06 -3.47 15.57
CA ALA A 154 -1.50 -3.23 15.67
C ALA A 154 -1.90 -1.94 14.97
N LEU A 155 -3.10 -1.95 14.40
CA LEU A 155 -3.78 -0.79 13.84
C LEU A 155 -5.22 -0.79 14.33
N MET A 156 -5.65 0.29 14.98
CA MET A 156 -7.03 0.54 15.35
C MET A 156 -7.46 1.89 14.84
N LEU A 157 -8.42 1.91 13.91
CA LEU A 157 -8.93 3.14 13.31
C LEU A 157 -10.43 3.22 13.45
N PRO A 158 -10.97 4.41 13.77
CA PRO A 158 -12.41 4.63 13.72
C PRO A 158 -12.87 4.62 12.26
N ILE A 159 -14.00 3.97 12.01
CA ILE A 159 -14.67 3.94 10.71
C ILE A 159 -16.12 4.41 10.85
N GLU A 160 -16.83 4.50 9.74
CA GLU A 160 -18.25 4.87 9.73
C GLU A 160 -19.10 4.04 10.69
N GLY A 161 -20.17 4.64 11.24
CA GLY A 161 -21.15 3.99 12.13
C GLY A 161 -20.64 3.74 13.55
N GLN A 162 -19.81 4.63 14.09
CA GLN A 162 -19.28 4.52 15.47
C GLN A 162 -18.62 3.16 15.73
N ARG A 163 -17.69 2.77 14.85
CA ARG A 163 -17.01 1.49 14.90
C ARG A 163 -15.50 1.66 14.81
N TRP A 164 -14.78 0.77 15.44
CA TRP A 164 -13.36 0.58 15.21
C TRP A 164 -13.12 -0.60 14.27
N MET A 165 -12.28 -0.39 13.29
CA MET A 165 -11.58 -1.44 12.58
C MET A 165 -10.28 -1.71 13.31
N VAL A 166 -10.12 -2.92 13.82
CA VAL A 166 -8.92 -3.35 14.57
C VAL A 166 -8.22 -4.42 13.77
N GLY A 167 -6.93 -4.23 13.51
CA GLY A 167 -6.07 -5.18 12.84
C GLY A 167 -4.82 -5.48 13.64
N PHE A 168 -4.42 -6.74 13.69
CA PHE A 168 -3.12 -7.18 14.16
C PHE A 168 -2.35 -7.80 13.02
N ALA A 169 -1.05 -7.64 13.06
CA ALA A 169 -0.14 -8.14 12.06
C ALA A 169 1.08 -8.78 12.70
N GLY A 170 1.70 -9.69 11.97
CA GLY A 170 2.95 -10.32 12.38
C GLY A 170 3.59 -11.06 11.23
N ARG A 171 4.81 -11.50 11.42
CA ARG A 171 5.62 -12.16 10.40
C ARG A 171 6.00 -13.57 10.85
N TYR A 172 6.27 -14.42 9.88
CA TYR A 172 6.78 -15.77 10.11
C TYR A 172 5.85 -16.58 11.05
N GLY A 173 6.34 -17.01 12.20
CA GLY A 173 5.56 -17.75 13.19
C GLY A 173 4.63 -16.91 14.07
N GLU A 174 4.74 -15.58 14.03
CA GLU A 174 3.98 -14.65 14.88
C GLU A 174 2.74 -14.08 14.19
N LYS A 175 2.07 -14.86 13.33
CA LYS A 175 0.86 -14.41 12.63
C LYS A 175 -0.37 -14.49 13.54
N PRO A 176 -1.27 -13.48 13.48
CA PRO A 176 -2.46 -13.47 14.32
C PRO A 176 -3.44 -14.62 13.99
N PRO A 177 -4.10 -15.21 15.01
CA PRO A 177 -5.12 -16.24 14.83
C PRO A 177 -6.37 -15.74 14.09
N GLY A 178 -7.21 -16.69 13.63
CA GLY A 178 -8.45 -16.41 12.90
C GLY A 178 -9.73 -16.52 13.74
N ASP A 179 -9.60 -16.88 15.00
CA ASP A 179 -10.70 -16.93 15.97
C ASP A 179 -10.62 -15.74 16.92
N PHE A 180 -11.72 -15.49 17.62
CA PHE A 180 -11.84 -14.29 18.45
C PHE A 180 -11.04 -14.40 19.75
N GLU A 181 -10.99 -15.57 20.36
CA GLU A 181 -10.23 -15.80 21.60
C GLU A 181 -8.73 -15.61 21.33
N GLY A 182 -8.22 -16.25 20.28
CA GLY A 182 -6.85 -16.10 19.84
C GLY A 182 -6.52 -14.65 19.41
N PHE A 183 -7.46 -13.93 18.80
CA PHE A 183 -7.29 -12.52 18.44
C PHE A 183 -7.10 -11.64 19.68
N LEU A 184 -7.88 -11.84 20.74
CA LEU A 184 -7.72 -11.14 22.02
C LEU A 184 -6.43 -11.57 22.75
N ALA A 185 -6.11 -12.87 22.71
CA ALA A 185 -4.86 -13.37 23.30
C ALA A 185 -3.63 -12.77 22.60
N PHE A 186 -3.68 -12.61 21.27
CA PHE A 186 -2.65 -11.94 20.50
C PHE A 186 -2.52 -10.46 20.89
N ALA A 187 -3.65 -9.75 21.04
CA ALA A 187 -3.68 -8.37 21.50
C ALA A 187 -3.03 -8.19 22.88
N ARG A 188 -3.21 -9.16 23.77
CA ARG A 188 -2.65 -9.14 25.13
C ARG A 188 -1.12 -9.30 25.15
N GLN A 189 -0.56 -9.92 24.12
CA GLN A 189 0.88 -10.17 23.96
C GLN A 189 1.60 -9.07 23.18
N MET A 190 0.88 -8.02 22.76
CA MET A 190 1.50 -6.88 22.09
C MET A 190 2.47 -6.14 23.04
N ARG A 191 3.47 -5.48 22.46
CA ARG A 191 4.45 -4.66 23.18
C ARG A 191 3.79 -3.60 24.07
N THR A 192 2.64 -3.08 23.66
CA THR A 192 1.81 -2.12 24.42
C THR A 192 0.42 -2.67 24.65
N SER A 193 -0.22 -2.29 25.75
CA SER A 193 -1.56 -2.77 26.10
C SER A 193 -2.70 -1.90 25.57
N THR A 194 -2.41 -0.83 24.84
CA THR A 194 -3.39 0.19 24.40
C THR A 194 -4.56 -0.41 23.65
N VAL A 195 -4.29 -1.15 22.58
CA VAL A 195 -5.35 -1.74 21.76
C VAL A 195 -6.09 -2.85 22.52
N TYR A 196 -5.37 -3.70 23.26
CA TYR A 196 -6.02 -4.72 24.12
C TYR A 196 -7.00 -4.11 25.11
N ASN A 197 -6.58 -3.06 25.84
CA ASN A 197 -7.43 -2.40 26.83
C ASN A 197 -8.68 -1.78 26.22
N ALA A 198 -8.58 -1.23 25.00
CA ALA A 198 -9.70 -0.65 24.27
C ALA A 198 -10.73 -1.72 23.84
N ILE A 199 -10.26 -2.89 23.37
CA ILE A 199 -11.16 -3.87 22.74
C ILE A 199 -11.61 -5.01 23.66
N ARG A 200 -10.95 -5.27 24.79
CA ARG A 200 -11.24 -6.42 25.67
C ARG A 200 -12.66 -6.46 26.22
N ARG A 201 -13.36 -5.32 26.26
CA ARG A 201 -14.76 -5.19 26.67
C ARG A 201 -15.65 -4.64 25.55
N ALA A 202 -15.09 -4.24 24.41
CA ALA A 202 -15.85 -3.74 23.29
C ALA A 202 -16.65 -4.86 22.61
N GLN A 203 -17.84 -4.55 22.14
CA GLN A 203 -18.70 -5.50 21.44
C GLN A 203 -18.12 -5.80 20.05
N PRO A 204 -17.79 -7.07 19.72
CA PRO A 204 -17.42 -7.45 18.37
C PRO A 204 -18.64 -7.40 17.45
N LEU A 205 -18.46 -6.77 16.27
CA LEU A 205 -19.49 -6.62 15.24
C LEU A 205 -19.20 -7.45 13.99
N SER A 206 -18.06 -8.13 13.93
CA SER A 206 -17.71 -9.02 12.83
C SER A 206 -16.94 -10.24 13.33
N ARG A 207 -16.88 -11.27 12.49
CA ARG A 207 -15.87 -12.33 12.66
C ARG A 207 -14.46 -11.79 12.43
N VAL A 208 -13.47 -12.51 12.93
CA VAL A 208 -12.05 -12.28 12.59
C VAL A 208 -11.80 -12.77 11.15
N VAL A 209 -11.17 -11.94 10.35
CA VAL A 209 -10.80 -12.29 8.96
C VAL A 209 -9.30 -12.19 8.82
N ARG A 210 -8.66 -13.27 8.33
CA ARG A 210 -7.21 -13.37 8.13
C ARG A 210 -6.84 -13.15 6.69
N TYR A 211 -5.65 -12.59 6.50
CA TYR A 211 -5.01 -12.38 5.21
C TYR A 211 -3.53 -12.74 5.30
N GLY A 212 -2.98 -13.25 4.19
CA GLY A 212 -1.57 -13.52 4.04
C GLY A 212 -0.97 -12.71 2.90
N PHE A 213 0.27 -12.29 3.08
CA PHE A 213 1.05 -11.57 2.09
C PHE A 213 2.48 -12.09 2.10
N ALA A 214 2.88 -12.76 1.03
CA ALA A 214 4.18 -13.43 0.97
C ALA A 214 5.32 -12.45 0.66
N ALA A 215 5.12 -11.56 -0.34
CA ALA A 215 6.19 -10.70 -0.83
C ALA A 215 5.66 -9.42 -1.47
N SER A 216 6.41 -8.33 -1.31
CA SER A 216 6.35 -7.15 -2.18
C SER A 216 7.01 -7.48 -3.52
N VAL A 217 6.46 -6.98 -4.62
CA VAL A 217 6.98 -7.25 -5.97
C VAL A 217 6.90 -5.98 -6.80
N TRP A 218 8.01 -5.55 -7.33
CA TRP A 218 8.08 -4.49 -8.34
C TRP A 218 8.54 -5.07 -9.67
N ARG A 219 7.72 -4.94 -10.70
CA ARG A 219 7.99 -5.37 -12.08
C ARG A 219 8.48 -4.18 -12.87
N HIS A 220 9.71 -4.28 -13.33
CA HIS A 220 10.41 -3.22 -14.04
C HIS A 220 10.03 -3.18 -15.53
N PHE A 221 8.76 -2.82 -15.81
CA PHE A 221 8.28 -2.66 -17.19
C PHE A 221 9.00 -1.54 -17.93
N GLU A 222 9.52 -0.55 -17.21
CA GLU A 222 10.30 0.58 -17.76
C GLU A 222 11.63 0.15 -18.37
N LYS A 223 12.13 -1.05 -18.03
CA LYS A 223 13.36 -1.61 -18.58
C LYS A 223 13.15 -2.45 -19.84
N LEU A 224 11.91 -2.72 -20.21
CA LEU A 224 11.62 -3.50 -21.41
C LEU A 224 11.87 -2.66 -22.66
N GLU A 225 12.66 -3.20 -23.61
CA GLU A 225 12.90 -2.57 -24.91
C GLU A 225 11.63 -2.60 -25.78
N THR A 226 10.86 -3.69 -25.70
CA THR A 226 9.63 -3.89 -26.46
C THR A 226 8.48 -4.28 -25.54
N PHE A 227 7.29 -3.76 -25.85
CA PHE A 227 6.06 -4.07 -25.13
C PHE A 227 4.86 -4.02 -26.10
N PRO A 228 3.87 -4.93 -26.01
CA PRO A 228 2.72 -4.93 -26.90
C PRO A 228 1.92 -3.63 -26.83
N ARG A 229 1.57 -3.08 -27.99
CA ARG A 229 0.67 -1.93 -28.09
C ARG A 229 -0.74 -2.32 -27.61
N GLY A 230 -1.53 -1.36 -27.16
CA GLY A 230 -2.90 -1.60 -26.71
C GLY A 230 -3.01 -2.36 -25.38
N LEU A 231 -1.92 -2.52 -24.64
CA LEU A 231 -1.89 -3.12 -23.30
C LEU A 231 -1.20 -2.19 -22.31
N LEU A 232 -1.75 -2.07 -21.10
CA LEU A 232 -1.13 -1.33 -20.01
C LEU A 232 -1.40 -2.03 -18.66
N PRO A 233 -0.44 -2.74 -18.05
CA PRO A 233 -0.51 -3.11 -16.63
C PRO A 233 -0.56 -1.87 -15.74
N PHE A 234 -1.26 -1.99 -14.59
CA PHE A 234 -1.60 -0.86 -13.74
C PHE A 234 -1.71 -1.27 -12.27
N GLY A 235 -1.33 -0.39 -11.34
CA GLY A 235 -1.43 -0.62 -9.91
C GLY A 235 -0.60 -1.82 -9.45
N ASP A 236 -1.20 -2.72 -8.68
CA ASP A 236 -0.54 -3.93 -8.17
C ASP A 236 -0.02 -4.87 -9.28
N ALA A 237 -0.45 -4.68 -10.54
CA ALA A 237 0.11 -5.40 -11.68
C ALA A 237 1.53 -4.93 -12.02
N ILE A 238 1.88 -3.68 -11.69
CA ILE A 238 3.23 -3.13 -11.79
C ILE A 238 3.97 -3.31 -10.47
N CYS A 239 3.43 -2.73 -9.39
CA CYS A 239 4.11 -2.75 -8.11
C CYS A 239 3.14 -3.07 -6.96
N ARG A 240 3.39 -4.19 -6.29
CA ARG A 240 2.61 -4.64 -5.14
C ARG A 240 3.41 -4.47 -3.87
N PHE A 241 2.94 -3.57 -3.01
CA PHE A 241 3.57 -3.23 -1.73
C PHE A 241 3.07 -4.12 -0.60
N ASN A 242 3.90 -4.27 0.45
CA ASN A 242 3.45 -4.80 1.72
C ASN A 242 2.29 -3.94 2.27
N PRO A 243 1.10 -4.53 2.48
CA PRO A 243 -0.12 -3.78 2.85
C PRO A 243 -0.02 -3.05 4.18
N VAL A 244 0.91 -3.42 5.05
CA VAL A 244 1.13 -2.74 6.35
C VAL A 244 1.51 -1.27 6.17
N TRP A 245 2.12 -0.91 5.04
CA TRP A 245 2.55 0.46 4.75
C TRP A 245 1.44 1.34 4.16
N GLY A 246 0.32 0.75 3.72
CA GLY A 246 -0.85 1.48 3.24
C GLY A 246 -0.67 2.23 1.92
N GLN A 247 0.36 1.94 1.12
CA GLN A 247 0.75 2.74 -0.05
C GLN A 247 -0.01 2.39 -1.34
N GLY A 248 -0.43 1.13 -1.53
CA GLY A 248 -0.90 0.64 -2.83
C GLY A 248 -2.05 1.44 -3.47
N MET A 249 -3.10 1.80 -2.70
CA MET A 249 -4.22 2.57 -3.24
C MET A 249 -3.82 4.01 -3.60
N SER A 250 -2.93 4.64 -2.84
CA SER A 250 -2.45 5.99 -3.11
C SER A 250 -1.59 6.02 -4.38
N VAL A 251 -0.72 5.04 -4.57
CA VAL A 251 0.09 4.89 -5.77
C VAL A 251 -0.79 4.66 -6.99
N ALA A 252 -1.76 3.74 -6.92
CA ALA A 252 -2.70 3.50 -8.02
C ALA A 252 -3.53 4.75 -8.38
N ALA A 253 -3.90 5.57 -7.40
CA ALA A 253 -4.58 6.83 -7.66
C ALA A 253 -3.67 7.85 -8.38
N GLN A 254 -2.39 7.93 -8.00
CA GLN A 254 -1.40 8.77 -8.69
C GLN A 254 -1.10 8.26 -10.11
N GLU A 255 -1.02 6.94 -10.31
CA GLU A 255 -0.91 6.34 -11.63
C GLU A 255 -2.13 6.68 -12.51
N ALA A 256 -3.35 6.75 -11.96
CA ALA A 256 -4.53 7.15 -12.72
C ALA A 256 -4.45 8.61 -13.19
N VAL A 257 -3.93 9.52 -12.35
CA VAL A 257 -3.66 10.91 -12.73
C VAL A 257 -2.59 10.96 -13.82
N LEU A 258 -1.53 10.18 -13.68
CA LEU A 258 -0.47 10.04 -14.68
C LEU A 258 -1.04 9.54 -16.03
N LEU A 259 -1.82 8.46 -16.02
CA LEU A 259 -2.42 7.89 -17.22
C LEU A 259 -3.29 8.93 -17.95
N ARG A 260 -4.12 9.66 -17.20
CA ARG A 260 -4.93 10.76 -17.76
C ARG A 260 -4.05 11.79 -18.47
N ARG A 261 -2.91 12.18 -17.88
CA ARG A 261 -1.99 13.16 -18.45
C ARG A 261 -1.33 12.63 -19.73
N VAL A 262 -0.82 11.40 -19.69
CA VAL A 262 -0.13 10.79 -20.84
C VAL A 262 -1.10 10.56 -22.00
N LEU A 263 -2.34 10.18 -21.75
CA LEU A 263 -3.39 10.07 -22.79
C LEU A 263 -3.77 11.43 -23.40
N GLY A 264 -3.66 12.52 -22.64
CA GLY A 264 -4.02 13.86 -23.08
C GLY A 264 -2.90 14.66 -23.78
N SER A 265 -1.64 14.18 -23.72
CA SER A 265 -0.46 14.93 -24.19
C SER A 265 -0.01 14.57 -25.62
N GLY A 266 -0.72 13.69 -26.34
CA GLY A 266 -0.23 13.13 -27.61
C GLY A 266 -0.59 13.93 -28.85
N ASP A 267 0.43 14.43 -29.57
CA ASP A 267 0.35 14.78 -30.98
C ASP A 267 0.53 13.47 -31.80
N GLY A 268 -0.58 12.92 -32.33
CA GLY A 268 -0.56 11.69 -33.11
C GLY A 268 -1.31 10.51 -32.47
N ASN A 269 -0.91 9.26 -32.74
CA ASN A 269 -1.53 8.09 -32.13
C ASN A 269 -0.91 7.82 -30.74
N PRO A 270 -1.56 8.26 -29.63
CA PRO A 270 -0.98 8.18 -28.29
C PRO A 270 -0.73 6.72 -27.86
N LEU A 271 -1.46 5.75 -28.41
CA LEU A 271 -1.32 4.34 -28.05
C LEU A 271 0.01 3.72 -28.47
N THR A 272 0.71 4.32 -29.46
CA THR A 272 2.00 3.78 -29.94
C THR A 272 3.11 3.92 -28.90
N THR A 273 3.11 5.02 -28.15
CA THR A 273 4.15 5.35 -27.16
C THR A 273 3.64 5.28 -25.71
N LEU A 274 2.32 5.06 -25.52
CA LEU A 274 1.65 5.14 -24.24
C LEU A 274 2.35 4.33 -23.14
N ALA A 275 2.59 3.04 -23.40
CA ALA A 275 3.15 2.14 -22.42
C ALA A 275 4.56 2.60 -21.99
N ARG A 276 5.42 2.96 -22.95
CA ARG A 276 6.78 3.43 -22.66
C ARG A 276 6.77 4.71 -21.81
N SER A 277 5.99 5.72 -22.22
CA SER A 277 5.89 6.99 -21.51
C SER A 277 5.31 6.79 -20.11
N PHE A 278 4.26 5.96 -20.00
CA PHE A 278 3.63 5.67 -18.71
C PHE A 278 4.59 4.94 -17.76
N PHE A 279 5.28 3.88 -18.21
CA PHE A 279 6.18 3.11 -17.34
C PHE A 279 7.37 3.93 -16.86
N ALA A 280 7.96 4.77 -17.72
CA ALA A 280 9.05 5.64 -17.33
C ALA A 280 8.66 6.56 -16.15
N GLU A 281 7.52 7.24 -16.25
CA GLU A 281 7.06 8.14 -15.20
C GLU A 281 6.45 7.41 -14.00
N ALA A 282 5.80 6.25 -14.21
CA ALA A 282 5.28 5.43 -13.13
C ALA A 282 6.40 4.86 -12.25
N SER A 283 7.57 4.52 -12.84
CA SER A 283 8.71 4.05 -12.07
C SER A 283 9.25 5.11 -11.10
N GLU A 284 9.31 6.36 -11.52
CA GLU A 284 9.69 7.49 -10.64
C GLU A 284 8.67 7.71 -9.51
N LEU A 285 7.38 7.58 -9.82
CA LEU A 285 6.30 7.68 -8.86
C LEU A 285 6.35 6.56 -7.82
N ILE A 286 6.69 5.33 -8.24
CA ILE A 286 6.77 4.13 -7.41
C ILE A 286 8.02 4.13 -6.50
N GLU A 287 9.12 4.74 -6.92
CA GLU A 287 10.40 4.69 -6.20
C GLU A 287 10.28 5.11 -4.72
N THR A 288 9.64 6.25 -4.45
CA THR A 288 9.49 6.77 -3.08
C THR A 288 8.70 5.82 -2.17
N PRO A 289 7.47 5.38 -2.53
CA PRO A 289 6.73 4.42 -1.72
C PRO A 289 7.42 3.06 -1.64
N TRP A 290 8.11 2.61 -2.71
CA TRP A 290 8.87 1.36 -2.66
C TRP A 290 9.97 1.40 -1.60
N VAL A 291 10.84 2.39 -1.63
CA VAL A 291 11.92 2.53 -0.63
C VAL A 291 11.37 2.72 0.77
N SER A 292 10.27 3.48 0.92
CA SER A 292 9.63 3.71 2.23
C SER A 292 9.01 2.44 2.83
N ALA A 293 8.66 1.45 2.01
CA ALA A 293 8.16 0.16 2.44
C ALA A 293 9.28 -0.90 2.55
N ALA A 294 10.20 -0.92 1.58
CA ALA A 294 11.21 -1.96 1.45
C ALA A 294 12.27 -1.93 2.57
N ILE A 295 12.79 -0.74 2.85
CA ILE A 295 13.87 -0.60 3.83
C ILE A 295 13.43 -1.03 5.24
N PRO A 296 12.28 -0.58 5.77
CA PRO A 296 11.79 -1.07 7.05
C PRO A 296 11.49 -2.58 7.09
N ASP A 297 11.14 -3.20 5.96
CA ASP A 297 10.95 -4.65 5.90
C ASP A 297 12.27 -5.40 6.12
N PHE A 298 13.40 -4.87 5.63
CA PHE A 298 14.71 -5.47 5.86
C PHE A 298 15.25 -5.33 7.28
N ALA A 299 14.64 -4.52 8.14
CA ALA A 299 14.93 -4.50 9.57
C ALA A 299 14.66 -5.88 10.23
N PHE A 300 13.81 -6.70 9.63
CA PHE A 300 13.56 -8.07 10.10
C PHE A 300 14.58 -9.04 9.47
N PRO A 301 15.36 -9.78 10.27
CA PRO A 301 16.47 -10.59 9.76
C PRO A 301 16.08 -11.67 8.75
N ARG A 302 14.87 -12.20 8.84
CA ARG A 302 14.32 -13.25 7.96
C ARG A 302 13.68 -12.73 6.68
N THR A 303 13.68 -11.41 6.44
CA THR A 303 13.22 -10.84 5.18
C THR A 303 14.13 -11.28 4.04
N GLU A 304 13.55 -11.84 3.00
CA GLU A 304 14.24 -12.33 1.81
C GLU A 304 14.32 -11.23 0.75
N GLY A 305 15.37 -11.26 -0.06
CA GLY A 305 15.59 -10.32 -1.15
C GLY A 305 16.99 -9.72 -1.12
N GLU A 306 17.30 -8.92 -2.13
CA GLU A 306 18.58 -8.24 -2.24
C GLU A 306 18.63 -7.07 -1.25
N ARG A 307 19.54 -7.16 -0.27
CA ARG A 307 19.74 -6.13 0.75
C ARG A 307 20.63 -5.02 0.20
N PRO A 308 20.23 -3.74 0.34
CA PRO A 308 21.11 -2.62 0.01
C PRO A 308 22.45 -2.73 0.76
N ALA A 309 23.55 -2.38 0.10
CA ALA A 309 24.89 -2.43 0.70
C ALA A 309 25.02 -1.51 1.93
N ASP A 310 24.26 -0.40 1.95
CA ASP A 310 24.23 0.59 3.02
C ASP A 310 22.99 0.46 3.94
N LEU A 311 22.37 -0.75 3.99
CA LEU A 311 21.14 -1.01 4.74
C LEU A 311 21.23 -0.54 6.20
N ASP A 312 22.29 -0.88 6.91
CA ASP A 312 22.44 -0.51 8.33
C ASP A 312 22.44 1.02 8.49
N ARG A 313 23.13 1.74 7.60
CA ARG A 313 23.11 3.21 7.60
C ARG A 313 21.70 3.74 7.33
N MET A 314 20.98 3.15 6.39
CA MET A 314 19.61 3.56 6.06
C MET A 314 18.65 3.34 7.24
N LEU A 315 18.76 2.20 7.94
CA LEU A 315 17.96 1.90 9.13
C LEU A 315 18.30 2.84 10.29
N ASN A 316 19.60 3.07 10.55
CA ASN A 316 20.05 3.99 11.60
C ASN A 316 19.61 5.43 11.30
N PHE A 317 19.70 5.87 10.05
CA PHE A 317 19.17 7.17 9.62
C PHE A 317 17.66 7.28 9.89
N GLY A 318 16.88 6.26 9.58
CA GLY A 318 15.44 6.22 9.86
C GLY A 318 15.12 6.30 11.36
N ASN A 319 15.90 5.61 12.19
CA ASN A 319 15.76 5.64 13.66
C ASN A 319 16.12 7.02 14.22
N ALA A 320 17.24 7.60 13.79
CA ALA A 320 17.67 8.95 14.20
C ALA A 320 16.70 10.03 13.73
N LEU A 321 16.18 9.92 12.50
CA LEU A 321 15.14 10.83 11.99
C LEU A 321 13.85 10.73 12.81
N THR A 322 13.47 9.52 13.24
CA THR A 322 12.31 9.33 14.13
C THR A 322 12.54 9.99 15.48
N ARG A 323 13.74 9.86 16.05
CA ARG A 323 14.12 10.53 17.29
C ARG A 323 14.08 12.05 17.15
N LEU A 324 14.67 12.60 16.07
CA LEU A 324 14.62 14.03 15.78
C LEU A 324 13.18 14.53 15.61
N ALA A 325 12.33 13.78 14.93
CA ALA A 325 10.91 14.11 14.75
C ALA A 325 10.11 14.09 16.07
N ALA A 326 10.54 13.33 17.07
CA ALA A 326 9.93 13.35 18.39
C ALA A 326 10.15 14.70 19.09
N ASP A 327 11.30 15.33 18.87
CA ASP A 327 11.66 16.60 19.53
C ASP A 327 11.29 17.83 18.69
N ASP A 328 11.37 17.72 17.34
CA ASP A 328 11.15 18.84 16.41
C ASP A 328 9.81 18.73 15.66
N PRO A 329 8.85 19.65 15.90
CA PRO A 329 7.56 19.66 15.21
C PRO A 329 7.64 19.82 13.69
N ALA A 330 8.64 20.56 13.17
CA ALA A 330 8.79 20.77 11.74
C ALA A 330 9.29 19.50 11.04
N VAL A 331 10.24 18.79 11.67
CA VAL A 331 10.73 17.49 11.19
C VAL A 331 9.63 16.45 11.28
N HIS A 332 8.84 16.42 12.38
CA HIS A 332 7.68 15.53 12.49
C HIS A 332 6.68 15.76 11.34
N LYS A 333 6.33 17.02 11.06
CA LYS A 333 5.45 17.36 9.95
C LYS A 333 6.02 16.87 8.63
N LEU A 334 7.29 17.17 8.35
CA LEU A 334 7.94 16.76 7.11
C LEU A 334 7.95 15.24 6.92
N THR A 335 8.30 14.48 7.95
CA THR A 335 8.33 13.00 7.88
C THR A 335 6.95 12.41 7.61
N VAL A 336 5.90 12.97 8.22
CA VAL A 336 4.52 12.54 7.99
C VAL A 336 4.07 12.93 6.57
N GLU A 337 4.37 14.14 6.09
CA GLU A 337 4.04 14.58 4.72
C GLU A 337 4.71 13.71 3.65
N VAL A 338 5.97 13.33 3.84
CA VAL A 338 6.66 12.40 2.92
C VAL A 338 6.03 11.00 2.97
N ARG A 339 5.71 10.48 4.16
CA ARG A 339 5.06 9.18 4.32
C ARG A 339 3.68 9.13 3.66
N HIS A 340 2.95 10.23 3.69
CA HIS A 340 1.63 10.37 3.04
C HIS A 340 1.70 10.81 1.58
N LEU A 341 2.88 10.84 0.97
CA LEU A 341 3.13 11.22 -0.43
C LEU A 341 2.70 12.66 -0.78
N LEU A 342 2.63 13.54 0.22
CA LEU A 342 2.36 14.97 0.05
C LEU A 342 3.61 15.75 -0.33
N LYS A 343 4.80 15.19 -0.02
CA LYS A 343 6.11 15.71 -0.41
C LYS A 343 6.97 14.58 -0.98
N PRO A 344 7.88 14.88 -1.91
CA PRO A 344 8.82 13.89 -2.43
C PRO A 344 9.85 13.52 -1.34
N ARG A 345 10.37 12.31 -1.42
CA ARG A 345 11.41 11.82 -0.49
C ARG A 345 12.68 12.68 -0.52
N SER A 346 12.97 13.35 -1.64
CA SER A 346 14.08 14.29 -1.75
C SER A 346 14.04 15.42 -0.71
N ALA A 347 12.86 15.75 -0.19
CA ALA A 347 12.74 16.71 0.92
C ALA A 347 13.43 16.27 2.23
N LEU A 348 13.69 14.97 2.39
CA LEU A 348 14.48 14.42 3.50
C LEU A 348 15.99 14.44 3.26
N ARG A 349 16.44 14.93 2.10
CA ARG A 349 17.86 15.08 1.74
C ARG A 349 18.36 16.53 1.89
N ASP A 350 17.56 17.37 2.53
CA ASP A 350 17.99 18.73 2.87
C ASP A 350 19.28 18.67 3.70
N PRO A 351 20.35 19.39 3.34
CA PRO A 351 21.65 19.28 4.00
C PRO A 351 21.62 19.59 5.50
N ASP A 352 20.83 20.58 5.93
CA ASP A 352 20.72 20.94 7.35
C ASP A 352 19.99 19.83 8.14
N LEU A 353 18.94 19.24 7.54
CA LEU A 353 18.24 18.10 8.15
C LEU A 353 19.17 16.88 8.24
N VAL A 354 19.89 16.57 7.16
CA VAL A 354 20.82 15.42 7.11
C VAL A 354 21.90 15.59 8.18
N GLY A 355 22.51 16.77 8.31
CA GLY A 355 23.53 17.05 9.34
C GLY A 355 23.01 16.79 10.76
N ARG A 356 21.81 17.31 11.08
CA ARG A 356 21.16 17.09 12.40
C ARG A 356 20.86 15.60 12.67
N VAL A 357 20.47 14.84 11.64
CA VAL A 357 20.23 13.40 11.77
C VAL A 357 21.53 12.65 11.98
N GLU A 358 22.60 13.02 11.26
CA GLU A 358 23.94 12.42 11.42
C GLU A 358 24.55 12.70 12.80
N ASP A 359 24.32 13.87 13.39
CA ASP A 359 24.70 14.18 14.77
C ASP A 359 24.05 13.21 15.77
N ILE A 360 22.73 12.95 15.62
CA ILE A 360 22.02 11.97 16.45
C ILE A 360 22.53 10.54 16.21
N MET A 361 22.85 10.18 14.95
CA MET A 361 23.42 8.86 14.64
C MET A 361 24.77 8.64 15.32
N ALA A 362 25.55 9.70 15.49
CA ALA A 362 26.85 9.61 16.17
C ALA A 362 26.73 9.40 17.70
N GLU A 363 25.57 9.72 18.27
CA GLU A 363 25.25 9.56 19.70
C GLU A 363 24.58 8.19 20.01
N MET A 364 24.14 7.45 19.00
CA MET A 364 23.43 6.15 19.13
C MET A 364 24.41 4.97 19.17
#